data_78bdf15ec4eb310ee2d9aa1b2ee4b73d
#
_entry.id   78bdf15ec4eb310ee2d9aa1b2ee4b73d
#
_cell.length_a   1.000
_cell.length_b   1.000
_cell.length_c   1.000
_cell.angle_alpha   90.00
_cell.angle_beta   90.00
_cell.angle_gamma   90.00
#
_symmetry.space_group_name_H-M   'P 1'
#
loop_
_entity.id
_entity.type
_entity.pdbx_description
1 polymer ?
#
loop_
_entity_poly.entity_id
_entity_poly.type
_entity_poly.pdbx_seq_one_letter_code
_entity_poly.pdbx_strand_id
1 'polypeptide(L)'
;MAKKFGDRKDGAKLRNIHAMHLVMPLMYPNRCDNEAFISERIDLTNVLAYLDEKNASDPDYKYNFFQVMVTIMLKVITLRPKMNRFIANKTMYQRNEVSAAFTVKKEFSDDGGEALAYIHSRGTDTIDTIHDEIFRQISICRSSDEVDKGTQSLNAVQSLPGFLVQAVGGIARFLDRHGWMPQSVIAGDPYYSSVVLTNLGSIKLHAGYHHLTNWGTTSVFCAIGEIKKRPFFNDDGTFEMKPSIDLGLTIDERIADGYYYAKTVRLLKTLLENPQLLDEPLQKEVDY
;
A
#
# COMPACT_ATOMS: atom_id res chain seq x y z
N MET A 1 21.63 -9.79 1.08
CA MET A 1 21.93 -11.24 1.35
C MET A 1 22.21 -11.96 0.04
N ALA A 2 23.09 -12.98 0.02
CA ALA A 2 23.31 -13.80 -1.18
C ALA A 2 22.02 -14.55 -1.56
N LYS A 3 21.63 -14.51 -2.85
CA LYS A 3 20.46 -15.23 -3.37
C LYS A 3 20.61 -16.73 -3.14
N LYS A 4 19.56 -17.38 -2.59
CA LYS A 4 19.47 -18.82 -2.42
C LYS A 4 18.57 -19.43 -3.49
N PHE A 5 18.73 -20.73 -3.74
CA PHE A 5 17.85 -21.45 -4.68
C PHE A 5 16.38 -21.26 -4.31
N GLY A 6 15.56 -20.88 -5.29
CA GLY A 6 14.12 -20.62 -5.10
C GLY A 6 13.75 -19.23 -4.64
N ASP A 7 14.72 -18.33 -4.43
CA ASP A 7 14.43 -16.91 -4.19
C ASP A 7 14.03 -16.22 -5.50
N ARG A 8 13.07 -15.28 -5.39
CA ARG A 8 12.62 -14.42 -6.48
C ARG A 8 13.50 -13.15 -6.56
N LYS A 9 13.28 -12.33 -7.57
CA LYS A 9 13.96 -11.01 -7.69
C LYS A 9 13.43 -10.03 -6.63
N ASP A 10 12.15 -10.13 -6.32
CA ASP A 10 11.38 -9.26 -5.42
C ASP A 10 11.25 -9.80 -3.98
N GLY A 11 11.68 -11.06 -3.71
CA GLY A 11 11.53 -11.64 -2.38
C GLY A 11 12.34 -12.90 -2.14
N ALA A 12 12.70 -13.09 -0.87
CA ALA A 12 13.37 -14.29 -0.37
C ALA A 12 12.34 -15.36 0.05
N LYS A 13 12.52 -16.61 -0.42
CA LYS A 13 11.66 -17.72 -0.06
C LYS A 13 11.77 -18.03 1.44
N LEU A 14 10.62 -18.08 2.12
CA LEU A 14 10.54 -18.50 3.50
C LEU A 14 10.58 -20.04 3.59
N ARG A 15 11.47 -20.58 4.41
CA ARG A 15 11.73 -22.03 4.51
C ARG A 15 11.22 -22.63 5.81
N ASN A 16 11.33 -21.89 6.91
CA ASN A 16 10.93 -22.36 8.23
C ASN A 16 9.64 -21.65 8.65
N ILE A 17 8.52 -22.02 8.03
CA ILE A 17 7.19 -21.50 8.33
C ILE A 17 6.32 -22.58 8.97
N HIS A 18 5.36 -22.16 9.80
CA HIS A 18 4.41 -23.05 10.43
C HIS A 18 3.62 -23.84 9.38
N ALA A 19 3.27 -25.11 9.69
CA ALA A 19 2.59 -26.01 8.76
C ALA A 19 1.32 -25.42 8.13
N MET A 20 0.53 -24.64 8.88
CA MET A 20 -0.65 -23.96 8.37
C MET A 20 -0.31 -23.01 7.20
N HIS A 21 0.76 -22.23 7.30
CA HIS A 21 1.20 -21.34 6.23
C HIS A 21 1.77 -22.08 5.00
N LEU A 22 2.11 -23.38 5.14
CA LEU A 22 2.45 -24.24 4.00
C LEU A 22 1.20 -24.76 3.29
N VAL A 23 0.15 -25.10 4.07
CA VAL A 23 -1.07 -25.72 3.56
C VAL A 23 -2.02 -24.69 2.96
N MET A 24 -2.17 -23.50 3.59
CA MET A 24 -3.09 -22.46 3.13
C MET A 24 -2.92 -22.10 1.63
N PRO A 25 -1.71 -21.86 1.10
CA PRO A 25 -1.54 -21.57 -0.32
C PRO A 25 -1.86 -22.75 -1.27
N LEU A 26 -1.95 -23.97 -0.75
CA LEU A 26 -2.37 -25.15 -1.52
C LEU A 26 -3.89 -25.22 -1.60
N MET A 27 -4.58 -24.95 -0.50
CA MET A 27 -6.04 -24.93 -0.41
C MET A 27 -6.63 -23.71 -1.13
N TYR A 28 -5.98 -22.57 -0.96
CA TYR A 28 -6.41 -21.27 -1.49
C TYR A 28 -5.30 -20.66 -2.35
N PRO A 29 -5.19 -21.04 -3.63
CA PRO A 29 -4.04 -20.67 -4.46
C PRO A 29 -4.06 -19.21 -4.95
N ASN A 30 -5.24 -18.60 -5.07
CA ASN A 30 -5.39 -17.26 -5.61
C ASN A 30 -5.45 -16.23 -4.47
N ARG A 31 -4.90 -15.04 -4.68
CA ARG A 31 -4.89 -13.96 -3.68
C ARG A 31 -6.28 -13.37 -3.48
N CYS A 32 -7.02 -13.16 -4.56
CA CYS A 32 -8.38 -12.63 -4.50
C CYS A 32 -9.39 -13.52 -3.76
N ASP A 33 -9.08 -14.80 -3.53
CA ASP A 33 -9.94 -15.72 -2.78
C ASP A 33 -9.61 -15.71 -1.28
N ASN A 34 -8.61 -14.93 -0.86
CA ASN A 34 -8.07 -14.92 0.51
C ASN A 34 -7.99 -13.52 1.10
N GLU A 35 -8.96 -12.71 0.80
CA GLU A 35 -9.01 -11.34 1.26
C GLU A 35 -9.65 -11.25 2.65
N ALA A 36 -8.91 -10.74 3.61
CA ALA A 36 -9.45 -10.28 4.88
C ALA A 36 -9.70 -8.78 4.81
N PHE A 37 -10.91 -8.36 5.18
CA PHE A 37 -11.34 -6.98 5.18
C PHE A 37 -11.38 -6.43 6.59
N ILE A 38 -10.68 -5.33 6.84
CA ILE A 38 -10.64 -4.65 8.13
C ILE A 38 -11.10 -3.22 7.93
N SER A 39 -12.13 -2.81 8.65
CA SER A 39 -12.63 -1.43 8.67
C SER A 39 -12.32 -0.78 10.00
N GLU A 40 -11.74 0.42 9.95
CA GLU A 40 -11.42 1.19 11.14
C GLU A 40 -11.89 2.64 10.96
N ARG A 41 -12.56 3.15 11.99
CA ARG A 41 -12.88 4.58 12.10
C ARG A 41 -11.85 5.24 13.01
N ILE A 42 -11.21 6.28 12.52
CA ILE A 42 -10.09 6.96 13.18
C ILE A 42 -10.51 8.40 13.52
N ASP A 43 -10.27 8.80 14.76
CA ASP A 43 -10.26 10.19 15.18
C ASP A 43 -9.03 10.89 14.62
N LEU A 44 -9.22 11.99 13.91
CA LEU A 44 -8.14 12.75 13.28
C LEU A 44 -7.73 13.99 14.06
N THR A 45 -8.26 14.23 15.26
CA THR A 45 -8.00 15.45 16.02
C THR A 45 -6.49 15.71 16.17
N ASN A 46 -5.73 14.71 16.60
CA ASN A 46 -4.28 14.85 16.79
C ASN A 46 -3.52 14.96 15.45
N VAL A 47 -3.96 14.24 14.43
CA VAL A 47 -3.32 14.30 13.10
C VAL A 47 -3.50 15.67 12.47
N LEU A 48 -4.69 16.27 12.60
CA LEU A 48 -4.94 17.61 12.05
C LEU A 48 -4.14 18.67 12.79
N ALA A 49 -4.06 18.59 14.13
CA ALA A 49 -3.21 19.50 14.93
C ALA A 49 -1.71 19.37 14.53
N TYR A 50 -1.22 18.14 14.33
CA TYR A 50 0.13 17.89 13.85
C TYR A 50 0.38 18.48 12.44
N LEU A 51 -0.59 18.33 11.54
CA LEU A 51 -0.49 18.91 10.20
C LEU A 51 -0.50 20.44 10.22
N ASP A 52 -1.28 21.06 11.11
CA ASP A 52 -1.29 22.51 11.32
C ASP A 52 0.09 22.99 11.82
N GLU A 53 0.71 22.28 12.74
CA GLU A 53 2.06 22.55 13.25
C GLU A 53 3.11 22.41 12.12
N LYS A 54 3.11 21.31 11.38
CA LYS A 54 4.03 21.09 10.25
C LYS A 54 3.90 22.16 9.16
N ASN A 55 2.70 22.68 8.96
CA ASN A 55 2.41 23.70 7.96
C ASN A 55 2.53 25.15 8.48
N ALA A 56 2.86 25.35 9.75
CA ALA A 56 2.94 26.70 10.36
C ALA A 56 4.00 27.60 9.69
N SER A 57 5.05 27.03 9.10
CA SER A 57 6.06 27.74 8.32
C SER A 57 5.64 28.08 6.89
N ASP A 58 4.41 27.73 6.50
CA ASP A 58 3.84 27.91 5.15
C ASP A 58 4.74 27.38 4.02
N PRO A 59 5.09 26.07 4.04
CA PRO A 59 5.96 25.48 3.03
C PRO A 59 5.29 25.50 1.65
N ASP A 60 6.08 25.61 0.58
CA ASP A 60 5.61 25.61 -0.83
C ASP A 60 4.75 24.37 -1.17
N TYR A 61 5.10 23.21 -0.60
CA TYR A 61 4.32 21.99 -0.67
C TYR A 61 3.86 21.59 0.72
N LYS A 62 2.57 21.75 1.00
CA LYS A 62 2.01 21.51 2.32
C LYS A 62 1.91 20.03 2.65
N TYR A 63 2.18 19.72 3.92
CA TYR A 63 1.88 18.41 4.48
C TYR A 63 0.37 18.20 4.50
N ASN A 64 -0.05 16.97 4.16
CA ASN A 64 -1.45 16.60 4.13
C ASN A 64 -1.66 15.19 4.68
N PHE A 65 -2.91 14.85 4.92
CA PHE A 65 -3.29 13.57 5.52
C PHE A 65 -2.82 12.35 4.70
N PHE A 66 -2.80 12.45 3.37
CA PHE A 66 -2.36 11.34 2.53
C PHE A 66 -0.89 10.98 2.76
N GLN A 67 -0.02 11.97 2.93
CA GLN A 67 1.41 11.76 3.22
C GLN A 67 1.60 11.12 4.60
N VAL A 68 0.81 11.54 5.60
CA VAL A 68 0.77 10.91 6.92
C VAL A 68 0.41 9.43 6.76
N MET A 69 -0.63 9.09 6.00
CA MET A 69 -1.06 7.71 5.80
C MET A 69 -0.02 6.86 5.06
N VAL A 70 0.63 7.41 4.04
CA VAL A 70 1.72 6.69 3.34
C VAL A 70 2.85 6.38 4.31
N THR A 71 3.29 7.38 5.10
CA THR A 71 4.36 7.22 6.10
C THR A 71 3.98 6.21 7.18
N ILE A 72 2.75 6.26 7.69
CA ILE A 72 2.24 5.29 8.66
C ILE A 72 2.27 3.88 8.09
N MET A 73 1.76 3.66 6.87
CA MET A 73 1.76 2.33 6.27
C MET A 73 3.16 1.79 6.07
N LEU A 74 4.11 2.63 5.63
CA LEU A 74 5.53 2.24 5.50
C LEU A 74 6.15 1.90 6.87
N LYS A 75 5.89 2.71 7.92
CA LYS A 75 6.38 2.45 9.27
C LYS A 75 5.78 1.18 9.86
N VAL A 76 4.48 1.01 9.73
CA VAL A 76 3.76 -0.21 10.17
C VAL A 76 4.35 -1.46 9.50
N ILE A 77 4.54 -1.45 8.19
CA ILE A 77 5.09 -2.60 7.46
C ILE A 77 6.56 -2.85 7.84
N THR A 78 7.34 -1.80 8.10
CA THR A 78 8.73 -1.89 8.55
C THR A 78 8.81 -2.57 9.93
N LEU A 79 7.98 -2.13 10.89
CA LEU A 79 7.95 -2.67 12.25
C LEU A 79 7.20 -4.01 12.36
N ARG A 80 6.35 -4.31 11.40
CA ARG A 80 5.55 -5.54 11.32
C ARG A 80 5.90 -6.36 10.08
N PRO A 81 7.06 -7.00 10.00
CA PRO A 81 7.62 -7.55 8.76
C PRO A 81 6.79 -8.68 8.14
N LYS A 82 5.92 -9.39 8.88
CA LYS A 82 5.00 -10.34 8.25
C LYS A 82 4.00 -9.65 7.30
N MET A 83 3.68 -8.36 7.51
CA MET A 83 2.85 -7.58 6.58
C MET A 83 3.53 -7.35 5.23
N ASN A 84 4.84 -7.55 5.15
CA ASN A 84 5.64 -7.45 3.93
C ASN A 84 5.93 -8.83 3.29
N ARG A 85 5.03 -9.79 3.49
CA ARG A 85 5.06 -11.11 2.86
C ARG A 85 4.12 -11.16 1.68
N PHE A 86 4.35 -12.11 0.81
CA PHE A 86 3.44 -12.43 -0.29
C PHE A 86 3.48 -13.92 -0.64
N ILE A 87 2.42 -14.36 -1.32
CA ILE A 87 2.33 -15.71 -1.86
C ILE A 87 2.45 -15.63 -3.39
N ALA A 88 3.37 -16.40 -3.94
CA ALA A 88 3.49 -16.61 -5.38
C ALA A 88 3.75 -18.09 -5.67
N ASN A 89 3.04 -18.65 -6.65
CA ASN A 89 3.11 -20.07 -7.00
C ASN A 89 3.05 -20.99 -5.77
N LYS A 90 2.07 -20.78 -4.90
CA LYS A 90 1.83 -21.58 -3.67
C LYS A 90 3.00 -21.53 -2.66
N THR A 91 3.89 -20.60 -2.77
CA THR A 91 5.07 -20.42 -1.91
C THR A 91 5.06 -19.05 -1.27
N MET A 92 5.39 -19.00 0.02
CA MET A 92 5.49 -17.74 0.77
C MET A 92 6.88 -17.14 0.67
N TYR A 93 6.92 -15.85 0.46
CA TYR A 93 8.13 -15.04 0.33
C TYR A 93 8.10 -13.87 1.29
N GLN A 94 9.28 -13.47 1.78
CA GLN A 94 9.49 -12.18 2.42
C GLN A 94 9.99 -11.21 1.36
N ARG A 95 9.31 -10.08 1.17
CA ARG A 95 9.74 -9.04 0.24
C ARG A 95 11.09 -8.47 0.65
N ASN A 96 11.90 -8.09 -0.34
CA ASN A 96 13.28 -7.60 -0.10
C ASN A 96 13.31 -6.15 0.40
N GLU A 97 12.29 -5.36 0.09
CA GLU A 97 12.19 -3.93 0.41
C GLU A 97 10.79 -3.57 0.91
N VAL A 98 10.64 -2.43 1.54
CA VAL A 98 9.35 -1.85 1.91
C VAL A 98 9.03 -0.73 0.93
N SER A 99 7.84 -0.78 0.35
CA SER A 99 7.44 0.18 -0.68
C SER A 99 5.94 0.45 -0.65
N ALA A 100 5.55 1.61 -1.12
CA ALA A 100 4.16 2.00 -1.30
C ALA A 100 3.91 2.44 -2.74
N ALA A 101 2.73 2.14 -3.26
CA ALA A 101 2.27 2.64 -4.54
C ALA A 101 0.91 3.31 -4.38
N PHE A 102 0.63 4.31 -5.22
CA PHE A 102 -0.66 4.99 -5.22
C PHE A 102 -0.96 5.61 -6.57
N THR A 103 -2.25 5.79 -6.84
CA THR A 103 -2.73 6.43 -8.07
C THR A 103 -2.69 7.95 -7.94
N VAL A 104 -2.14 8.61 -8.94
CA VAL A 104 -2.16 10.06 -9.11
C VAL A 104 -3.06 10.39 -10.29
N LYS A 105 -4.17 11.07 -10.03
CA LYS A 105 -5.02 11.59 -11.10
C LYS A 105 -4.34 12.80 -11.74
N LYS A 106 -4.09 12.76 -13.06
CA LYS A 106 -3.47 13.88 -13.81
C LYS A 106 -4.44 15.04 -13.90
N GLU A 107 -5.71 14.75 -14.12
CA GLU A 107 -6.80 15.70 -14.22
C GLU A 107 -8.07 15.11 -13.59
N PHE A 108 -8.81 15.94 -12.82
CA PHE A 108 -10.09 15.53 -12.22
C PHE A 108 -11.23 15.70 -13.24
N SER A 109 -11.27 14.81 -14.22
CA SER A 109 -12.33 14.68 -15.23
C SER A 109 -12.62 13.20 -15.49
N ASP A 110 -13.75 12.89 -16.12
CA ASP A 110 -14.14 11.50 -16.42
C ASP A 110 -13.13 10.84 -17.35
N ASP A 111 -12.54 11.58 -18.28
CA ASP A 111 -11.55 11.12 -19.24
C ASP A 111 -10.09 11.40 -18.77
N GLY A 112 -9.94 11.95 -17.56
CA GLY A 112 -8.63 12.33 -16.99
C GLY A 112 -7.75 11.12 -16.76
N GLY A 113 -6.55 11.13 -17.36
CA GLY A 113 -5.56 10.06 -17.22
C GLY A 113 -5.13 9.86 -15.77
N GLU A 114 -4.79 8.62 -15.45
CA GLU A 114 -4.20 8.24 -14.16
C GLU A 114 -2.75 7.84 -14.37
N ALA A 115 -1.90 8.23 -13.44
CA ALA A 115 -0.52 7.79 -13.36
C ALA A 115 -0.31 7.05 -12.05
N LEU A 116 0.68 6.18 -12.02
CA LEU A 116 1.02 5.40 -10.83
C LEU A 116 2.33 5.93 -10.26
N ALA A 117 2.29 6.33 -9.00
CA ALA A 117 3.47 6.70 -8.25
C ALA A 117 3.93 5.52 -7.39
N TYR A 118 5.23 5.37 -7.29
CA TYR A 118 5.87 4.30 -6.54
C TYR A 118 6.96 4.87 -5.63
N ILE A 119 6.93 4.51 -4.36
CA ILE A 119 7.88 4.96 -3.35
C ILE A 119 8.60 3.77 -2.76
N HIS A 120 9.92 3.78 -2.85
CA HIS A 120 10.78 2.86 -2.13
C HIS A 120 11.21 3.52 -0.83
N SER A 121 11.01 2.85 0.30
CA SER A 121 11.41 3.38 1.61
C SER A 121 12.63 2.69 2.17
N ARG A 122 13.34 3.43 3.02
CA ARG A 122 14.45 2.95 3.83
C ARG A 122 14.05 3.01 5.30
N GLY A 123 14.60 2.14 6.11
CA GLY A 123 14.34 2.18 7.56
C GLY A 123 14.69 3.50 8.25
N THR A 124 15.56 4.31 7.64
CA THR A 124 15.99 5.63 8.13
C THR A 124 15.08 6.78 7.71
N ASP A 125 14.12 6.54 6.82
CA ASP A 125 13.22 7.59 6.33
C ASP A 125 12.27 8.05 7.44
N THR A 126 11.89 9.33 7.35
CA THR A 126 10.92 10.01 8.22
C THR A 126 9.78 10.56 7.37
N ILE A 127 8.77 11.18 8.01
CA ILE A 127 7.69 11.84 7.27
C ILE A 127 8.22 12.90 6.30
N ASP A 128 9.30 13.62 6.66
CA ASP A 128 9.85 14.68 5.83
C ASP A 128 10.47 14.10 4.55
N THR A 129 11.25 13.04 4.65
CA THR A 129 11.84 12.37 3.47
C THR A 129 10.77 11.73 2.59
N ILE A 130 9.71 11.17 3.17
CA ILE A 130 8.58 10.60 2.43
C ILE A 130 7.74 11.72 1.77
N HIS A 131 7.53 12.85 2.45
CA HIS A 131 6.86 14.03 1.90
C HIS A 131 7.57 14.53 0.63
N ASP A 132 8.90 14.70 0.69
CA ASP A 132 9.71 15.15 -0.45
C ASP A 132 9.64 14.17 -1.61
N GLU A 133 9.70 12.87 -1.32
CA GLU A 133 9.61 11.84 -2.35
C GLU A 133 8.21 11.79 -2.99
N ILE A 134 7.14 11.95 -2.22
CA ILE A 134 5.76 12.06 -2.73
C ILE A 134 5.64 13.27 -3.66
N PHE A 135 6.16 14.44 -3.23
CA PHE A 135 6.16 15.64 -4.05
C PHE A 135 6.88 15.43 -5.37
N ARG A 136 8.07 14.82 -5.32
CA ARG A 136 8.86 14.49 -6.50
C ARG A 136 8.10 13.57 -7.47
N GLN A 137 7.48 12.50 -6.96
CA GLN A 137 6.72 11.55 -7.76
C GLN A 137 5.48 12.19 -8.40
N ILE A 138 4.72 12.98 -7.64
CA ILE A 138 3.54 13.68 -8.16
C ILE A 138 3.96 14.69 -9.24
N SER A 139 5.05 15.41 -9.04
CA SER A 139 5.57 16.37 -10.00
C SER A 139 5.96 15.70 -11.32
N ILE A 140 6.63 14.54 -11.26
CA ILE A 140 6.96 13.74 -12.45
C ILE A 140 5.67 13.28 -13.14
N CYS A 141 4.71 12.72 -12.41
CA CYS A 141 3.45 12.23 -12.96
C CYS A 141 2.63 13.31 -13.67
N ARG A 142 2.72 14.57 -13.19
CA ARG A 142 1.97 15.71 -13.75
C ARG A 142 2.71 16.44 -14.86
N SER A 143 4.05 16.49 -14.81
CA SER A 143 4.88 17.21 -15.78
C SER A 143 5.21 16.41 -17.03
N SER A 144 5.09 15.08 -16.98
CA SER A 144 5.37 14.25 -18.14
C SER A 144 4.14 14.19 -19.05
N ASP A 145 4.25 14.79 -20.24
CA ASP A 145 3.37 14.48 -21.38
C ASP A 145 3.59 13.03 -21.89
N GLU A 146 4.63 12.37 -21.40
CA GLU A 146 4.85 10.96 -21.69
C GLU A 146 3.76 10.14 -20.99
N VAL A 147 2.98 9.46 -21.82
CA VAL A 147 2.18 8.32 -21.37
C VAL A 147 3.13 7.39 -20.63
N ASP A 148 2.83 7.07 -19.36
CA ASP A 148 3.72 6.24 -18.56
C ASP A 148 4.02 4.92 -19.31
N LYS A 149 5.20 4.33 -19.04
CA LYS A 149 5.66 3.13 -19.76
C LYS A 149 4.70 1.95 -19.64
N GLY A 150 3.91 1.90 -18.57
CA GLY A 150 2.86 0.91 -18.37
C GLY A 150 1.71 1.12 -19.37
N THR A 151 1.22 2.34 -19.49
CA THR A 151 0.17 2.71 -20.45
C THR A 151 0.64 2.58 -21.91
N GLN A 152 1.90 2.94 -22.22
CA GLN A 152 2.48 2.68 -23.56
C GLN A 152 2.49 1.19 -23.89
N SER A 153 2.87 0.35 -22.92
CA SER A 153 2.86 -1.10 -23.10
C SER A 153 1.46 -1.64 -23.32
N LEU A 154 0.46 -1.11 -22.60
CA LEU A 154 -0.95 -1.47 -22.78
C LEU A 154 -1.50 -1.02 -24.13
N ASN A 155 -1.16 0.18 -24.59
CA ASN A 155 -1.56 0.68 -25.91
C ASN A 155 -0.97 -0.17 -27.04
N ALA A 156 0.27 -0.63 -26.90
CA ALA A 156 0.89 -1.54 -27.85
C ALA A 156 0.17 -2.91 -27.88
N VAL A 157 -0.29 -3.40 -26.74
CA VAL A 157 -1.07 -4.64 -26.63
C VAL A 157 -2.48 -4.48 -27.21
N GLN A 158 -3.10 -3.29 -27.06
CA GLN A 158 -4.44 -3.01 -27.55
C GLN A 158 -4.54 -3.13 -29.10
N SER A 159 -3.47 -2.88 -29.82
CA SER A 159 -3.42 -3.01 -31.29
C SER A 159 -3.32 -4.45 -31.79
N LEU A 160 -3.13 -5.44 -30.90
CA LEU A 160 -2.98 -6.84 -31.25
C LEU A 160 -4.33 -7.56 -31.40
N PRO A 161 -4.43 -8.57 -32.29
CA PRO A 161 -5.58 -9.47 -32.30
C PRO A 161 -5.80 -10.13 -30.94
N GLY A 162 -7.07 -10.35 -30.55
CA GLY A 162 -7.44 -10.84 -29.22
C GLY A 162 -6.74 -12.13 -28.78
N PHE A 163 -6.47 -13.07 -29.71
CA PHE A 163 -5.76 -14.30 -29.39
C PHE A 163 -4.28 -14.05 -29.03
N LEU A 164 -3.64 -13.04 -29.63
CA LEU A 164 -2.28 -12.63 -29.27
C LEU A 164 -2.25 -11.94 -27.91
N VAL A 165 -3.25 -11.10 -27.60
CA VAL A 165 -3.40 -10.49 -26.26
C VAL A 165 -3.48 -11.58 -25.19
N GLN A 166 -4.30 -12.62 -25.42
CA GLN A 166 -4.43 -13.75 -24.49
C GLN A 166 -3.12 -14.54 -24.35
N ALA A 167 -2.41 -14.77 -25.45
CA ALA A 167 -1.11 -15.48 -25.42
C ALA A 167 -0.06 -14.67 -24.66
N VAL A 168 0.09 -13.37 -24.92
CA VAL A 168 0.99 -12.47 -24.20
C VAL A 168 0.62 -12.41 -22.71
N GLY A 169 -0.65 -12.26 -22.38
CA GLY A 169 -1.13 -12.28 -21.00
C GLY A 169 -0.86 -13.62 -20.30
N GLY A 170 -0.99 -14.74 -20.99
CA GLY A 170 -0.65 -16.07 -20.48
C GLY A 170 0.84 -16.22 -20.18
N ILE A 171 1.69 -15.76 -21.10
CA ILE A 171 3.16 -15.76 -20.89
C ILE A 171 3.54 -14.85 -19.73
N ALA A 172 3.00 -13.64 -19.67
CA ALA A 172 3.26 -12.69 -18.60
C ALA A 172 2.86 -13.28 -17.23
N ARG A 173 1.67 -13.89 -17.13
CA ARG A 173 1.24 -14.61 -15.92
C ARG A 173 2.16 -15.75 -15.54
N PHE A 174 2.62 -16.52 -16.52
CA PHE A 174 3.58 -17.60 -16.26
C PHE A 174 4.88 -17.07 -15.69
N LEU A 175 5.45 -16.00 -16.30
CA LEU A 175 6.67 -15.35 -15.83
C LEU A 175 6.50 -14.76 -14.43
N ASP A 176 5.39 -14.07 -14.17
CA ASP A 176 5.07 -13.52 -12.85
C ASP A 176 5.01 -14.62 -11.79
N ARG A 177 4.24 -15.67 -12.05
CA ARG A 177 4.07 -16.81 -11.15
C ARG A 177 5.41 -17.45 -10.74
N HIS A 178 6.35 -17.57 -11.68
CA HIS A 178 7.65 -18.19 -11.47
C HIS A 178 8.73 -17.23 -10.99
N GLY A 179 8.41 -15.92 -10.85
CA GLY A 179 9.38 -14.90 -10.43
C GLY A 179 10.43 -14.57 -11.50
N TRP A 180 10.09 -14.78 -12.77
CA TRP A 180 10.96 -14.56 -13.91
C TRP A 180 10.69 -13.22 -14.61
N MET A 181 9.76 -12.43 -14.09
CA MET A 181 9.50 -11.10 -14.63
C MET A 181 10.79 -10.25 -14.68
N PRO A 182 10.98 -9.45 -15.74
CA PRO A 182 12.08 -8.49 -15.80
C PRO A 182 12.03 -7.49 -14.63
N GLN A 183 13.20 -7.11 -14.11
CA GLN A 183 13.26 -6.14 -13.01
C GLN A 183 12.67 -4.77 -13.39
N SER A 184 12.80 -4.38 -14.67
CA SER A 184 12.21 -3.13 -15.18
C SER A 184 10.68 -3.11 -15.10
N VAL A 185 10.03 -4.27 -15.24
CA VAL A 185 8.57 -4.39 -15.06
C VAL A 185 8.22 -4.34 -13.57
N ILE A 186 8.93 -5.12 -12.74
CA ILE A 186 8.68 -5.17 -11.30
C ILE A 186 8.82 -3.78 -10.65
N ALA A 187 9.86 -3.02 -11.05
CA ALA A 187 10.16 -1.72 -10.46
C ALA A 187 9.14 -0.61 -10.84
N GLY A 188 8.39 -0.79 -11.91
CA GLY A 188 7.41 0.18 -12.40
C GLY A 188 5.95 -0.21 -12.19
N ASP A 189 5.69 -1.43 -11.73
CA ASP A 189 4.33 -1.94 -11.57
C ASP A 189 3.90 -1.86 -10.09
N PRO A 190 2.85 -1.07 -9.74
CA PRO A 190 2.38 -0.88 -8.38
C PRO A 190 1.95 -2.18 -7.70
N TYR A 191 1.54 -3.17 -8.47
CA TYR A 191 1.14 -4.48 -7.94
C TYR A 191 2.32 -5.33 -7.43
N TYR A 192 3.54 -4.80 -7.47
CA TYR A 192 4.71 -5.38 -6.81
C TYR A 192 5.14 -4.59 -5.55
N SER A 193 4.37 -3.58 -5.14
CA SER A 193 4.61 -2.84 -3.89
C SER A 193 4.24 -3.64 -2.64
N SER A 194 4.69 -3.19 -1.47
CA SER A 194 4.28 -3.73 -0.16
C SER A 194 2.83 -3.39 0.14
N VAL A 195 2.40 -2.18 -0.23
CA VAL A 195 1.04 -1.68 -0.06
C VAL A 195 0.65 -0.78 -1.23
N VAL A 196 -0.59 -0.90 -1.66
CA VAL A 196 -1.22 0.10 -2.55
C VAL A 196 -2.18 0.94 -1.72
N LEU A 197 -2.10 2.28 -1.87
CA LEU A 197 -3.02 3.21 -1.23
C LEU A 197 -3.88 3.90 -2.29
N THR A 198 -5.15 4.07 -1.97
CA THR A 198 -6.06 4.91 -2.76
C THR A 198 -6.74 5.94 -1.87
N ASN A 199 -6.73 7.20 -2.32
CA ASN A 199 -7.37 8.31 -1.61
C ASN A 199 -8.75 8.61 -2.21
N LEU A 200 -9.76 7.85 -1.79
CA LEU A 200 -11.14 8.03 -2.20
C LEU A 200 -11.73 9.33 -1.65
N GLY A 201 -11.17 9.85 -0.54
CA GLY A 201 -11.57 11.12 0.04
C GLY A 201 -11.34 12.31 -0.90
N SER A 202 -10.33 12.24 -1.77
CA SER A 202 -10.06 13.29 -2.77
C SER A 202 -11.20 13.46 -3.79
N ILE A 203 -12.01 12.44 -3.98
CA ILE A 203 -13.20 12.41 -4.84
C ILE A 203 -14.51 12.29 -4.03
N LYS A 204 -14.46 12.61 -2.74
CA LYS A 204 -15.61 12.64 -1.81
C LYS A 204 -16.34 11.29 -1.64
N LEU A 205 -15.62 10.19 -1.74
CA LEU A 205 -16.14 8.86 -1.48
C LEU A 205 -15.79 8.39 -0.07
N HIS A 206 -16.67 7.55 0.50
CA HIS A 206 -16.38 6.81 1.72
C HIS A 206 -15.28 5.77 1.46
N ALA A 207 -14.60 5.33 2.51
CA ALA A 207 -13.73 4.18 2.41
C ALA A 207 -14.57 2.95 2.09
N GLY A 208 -14.12 2.25 1.07
CA GLY A 208 -14.58 0.92 0.72
C GLY A 208 -13.42 -0.06 0.82
N TYR A 209 -13.63 -1.26 0.36
CA TYR A 209 -12.58 -2.24 0.19
C TYR A 209 -12.21 -2.33 -1.28
N HIS A 210 -10.91 -2.42 -1.55
CA HIS A 210 -10.42 -2.69 -2.89
C HIS A 210 -9.88 -4.12 -2.93
N HIS A 211 -10.22 -4.86 -3.96
CA HIS A 211 -9.71 -6.22 -4.14
C HIS A 211 -8.20 -6.24 -4.38
N LEU A 212 -7.56 -7.31 -3.96
CA LEU A 212 -6.19 -7.63 -4.37
C LEU A 212 -6.21 -8.25 -5.78
N THR A 213 -5.07 -8.30 -6.44
CA THR A 213 -4.96 -8.90 -7.77
C THR A 213 -4.21 -10.23 -7.70
N ASN A 214 -4.51 -11.14 -8.65
CA ASN A 214 -3.71 -12.35 -8.87
C ASN A 214 -2.47 -12.07 -9.74
N TRP A 215 -2.28 -10.82 -10.15
CA TRP A 215 -1.09 -10.30 -10.80
C TRP A 215 -0.20 -9.62 -9.75
N GLY A 216 1.12 -9.72 -9.93
CA GLY A 216 2.07 -9.12 -9.00
C GLY A 216 2.11 -9.79 -7.62
N THR A 217 2.53 -9.06 -6.63
CA THR A 217 2.82 -9.60 -5.30
C THR A 217 2.31 -8.74 -4.14
N THR A 218 1.58 -7.65 -4.40
CA THR A 218 0.99 -6.82 -3.36
C THR A 218 -0.02 -7.60 -2.52
N SER A 219 0.17 -7.56 -1.22
CA SER A 219 -0.66 -8.31 -0.25
C SER A 219 -1.46 -7.41 0.69
N VAL A 220 -1.33 -6.09 0.56
CA VAL A 220 -2.05 -5.10 1.37
C VAL A 220 -2.55 -3.97 0.49
N PHE A 221 -3.83 -3.64 0.64
CA PHE A 221 -4.45 -2.47 0.02
C PHE A 221 -5.06 -1.58 1.11
N CYS A 222 -4.87 -0.27 1.04
CA CYS A 222 -5.43 0.70 1.98
C CYS A 222 -6.28 1.72 1.23
N ALA A 223 -7.59 1.67 1.45
CA ALA A 223 -8.54 2.65 0.95
C ALA A 223 -8.81 3.71 2.02
N ILE A 224 -8.60 4.97 1.67
CA ILE A 224 -8.73 6.13 2.54
C ILE A 224 -10.00 6.87 2.14
N GLY A 225 -10.99 6.95 3.03
CA GLY A 225 -12.24 7.66 2.80
C GLY A 225 -12.14 9.16 2.98
N GLU A 226 -13.26 9.84 2.84
CA GLU A 226 -13.35 11.29 3.06
C GLU A 226 -13.33 11.65 4.55
N ILE A 227 -12.72 12.78 4.87
CA ILE A 227 -12.71 13.33 6.22
C ILE A 227 -14.08 13.95 6.51
N LYS A 228 -14.74 13.48 7.58
CA LYS A 228 -16.04 13.99 8.04
C LYS A 228 -16.09 14.10 9.56
N LYS A 229 -16.87 15.05 10.07
CA LYS A 229 -17.23 15.05 11.49
C LYS A 229 -18.26 13.96 11.77
N ARG A 230 -17.96 13.09 12.74
CA ARG A 230 -18.81 11.98 13.17
C ARG A 230 -18.85 11.87 14.68
N PRO A 231 -19.92 11.29 15.26
CA PRO A 231 -20.00 11.07 16.70
C PRO A 231 -19.05 9.95 17.13
N PHE A 232 -18.31 10.18 18.21
CA PHE A 232 -17.58 9.19 18.98
C PHE A 232 -18.25 9.08 20.34
N PHE A 233 -18.78 7.90 20.63
CA PHE A 233 -19.50 7.63 21.85
C PHE A 233 -18.55 7.33 23.01
N ASN A 234 -18.85 7.91 24.17
CA ASN A 234 -18.22 7.60 25.43
C ASN A 234 -18.96 6.44 26.14
N ASP A 235 -18.33 5.82 27.13
CA ASP A 235 -18.92 4.69 27.86
C ASP A 235 -20.22 5.05 28.60
N ASP A 236 -20.41 6.33 28.96
CA ASP A 236 -21.61 6.86 29.62
C ASP A 236 -22.77 7.16 28.64
N GLY A 237 -22.57 6.89 27.34
CA GLY A 237 -23.57 7.14 26.29
C GLY A 237 -23.56 8.56 25.73
N THR A 238 -22.74 9.46 26.24
CA THR A 238 -22.50 10.77 25.62
C THR A 238 -21.66 10.63 24.37
N PHE A 239 -21.61 11.65 23.53
CA PHE A 239 -20.77 11.64 22.34
C PHE A 239 -20.11 12.98 22.09
N GLU A 240 -19.01 12.93 21.39
CA GLU A 240 -18.29 14.09 20.87
C GLU A 240 -18.24 14.02 19.35
N MET A 241 -18.50 15.16 18.69
CA MET A 241 -18.36 15.27 17.23
C MET A 241 -16.90 15.56 16.87
N LYS A 242 -16.20 14.55 16.31
CA LYS A 242 -14.78 14.67 15.96
C LYS A 242 -14.56 14.56 14.46
N PRO A 243 -13.51 15.24 13.92
CA PRO A 243 -13.05 14.98 12.57
C PRO A 243 -12.56 13.54 12.49
N SER A 244 -13.05 12.80 11.53
CA SER A 244 -12.77 11.38 11.45
C SER A 244 -12.67 10.90 10.01
N ILE A 245 -12.05 9.74 9.85
CA ILE A 245 -11.91 9.04 8.58
C ILE A 245 -12.25 7.57 8.77
N ASP A 246 -12.81 6.97 7.74
CA ASP A 246 -12.92 5.52 7.67
C ASP A 246 -11.79 4.99 6.78
N LEU A 247 -11.09 3.96 7.24
CA LEU A 247 -10.06 3.23 6.53
C LEU A 247 -10.58 1.84 6.19
N GLY A 248 -10.41 1.42 4.93
CA GLY A 248 -10.67 0.06 4.48
C GLY A 248 -9.33 -0.62 4.14
N LEU A 249 -9.00 -1.66 4.88
CA LEU A 249 -7.82 -2.47 4.62
C LEU A 249 -8.23 -3.80 4.02
N THR A 250 -7.62 -4.16 2.89
CA THR A 250 -7.73 -5.50 2.30
C THR A 250 -6.37 -6.16 2.39
N ILE A 251 -6.31 -7.34 2.97
CA ILE A 251 -5.05 -8.04 3.27
C ILE A 251 -5.17 -9.48 2.77
N ASP A 252 -4.09 -10.01 2.18
CA ASP A 252 -3.98 -11.45 1.89
C ASP A 252 -3.86 -12.23 3.22
N GLU A 253 -4.94 -12.88 3.66
CA GLU A 253 -5.03 -13.55 4.96
C GLU A 253 -3.94 -14.62 5.16
N ARG A 254 -3.36 -15.14 4.09
CA ARG A 254 -2.35 -16.19 4.16
C ARG A 254 -1.00 -15.74 4.70
N ILE A 255 -0.69 -14.42 4.69
CA ILE A 255 0.65 -13.90 5.05
C ILE A 255 0.93 -13.87 6.55
N ALA A 256 -0.13 -13.78 7.37
CA ALA A 256 -0.04 -13.75 8.84
C ALA A 256 -1.35 -14.24 9.46
N ASP A 257 -1.40 -14.37 10.76
CA ASP A 257 -2.60 -14.74 11.52
C ASP A 257 -3.37 -13.53 12.05
N GLY A 258 -4.62 -13.72 12.47
CA GLY A 258 -5.50 -12.67 12.96
C GLY A 258 -4.95 -11.91 14.18
N TYR A 259 -4.21 -12.58 15.07
CA TYR A 259 -3.58 -11.92 16.21
C TYR A 259 -2.48 -10.95 15.75
N TYR A 260 -1.72 -11.33 14.72
CA TYR A 260 -0.73 -10.47 14.13
C TYR A 260 -1.38 -9.25 13.47
N TYR A 261 -2.51 -9.42 12.79
CA TYR A 261 -3.26 -8.31 12.20
C TYR A 261 -3.81 -7.37 13.27
N ALA A 262 -4.41 -7.90 14.34
CA ALA A 262 -4.93 -7.08 15.44
C ALA A 262 -3.84 -6.19 16.05
N LYS A 263 -2.64 -6.73 16.30
CA LYS A 263 -1.50 -5.93 16.74
C LYS A 263 -1.03 -4.91 15.71
N THR A 264 -1.10 -5.25 14.43
CA THR A 264 -0.73 -4.33 13.34
C THR A 264 -1.68 -3.15 13.27
N VAL A 265 -3.00 -3.40 13.40
CA VAL A 265 -4.01 -2.33 13.46
C VAL A 265 -3.84 -1.47 14.71
N ARG A 266 -3.47 -2.07 15.84
CA ARG A 266 -3.17 -1.30 17.07
C ARG A 266 -2.00 -0.34 16.85
N LEU A 267 -0.88 -0.81 16.26
CA LEU A 267 0.24 0.06 15.92
C LEU A 267 -0.18 1.19 14.97
N LEU A 268 -1.00 0.89 13.94
CA LEU A 268 -1.52 1.90 13.02
C LEU A 268 -2.31 2.98 13.79
N LYS A 269 -3.19 2.58 14.71
CA LYS A 269 -3.96 3.52 15.55
C LYS A 269 -3.05 4.35 16.45
N THR A 270 -2.08 3.72 17.12
CA THR A 270 -1.11 4.43 17.98
C THR A 270 -0.35 5.51 17.19
N LEU A 271 0.05 5.23 15.95
CA LEU A 271 0.72 6.22 15.10
C LEU A 271 -0.20 7.36 14.66
N LEU A 272 -1.50 7.10 14.46
CA LEU A 272 -2.49 8.12 14.16
C LEU A 272 -2.85 8.98 15.39
N GLU A 273 -2.84 8.39 16.57
CA GLU A 273 -3.04 9.07 17.84
C GLU A 273 -1.81 9.89 18.25
N ASN A 274 -0.61 9.48 17.81
CA ASN A 274 0.66 10.11 18.15
C ASN A 274 1.49 10.40 16.89
N PRO A 275 1.03 11.30 16.00
CA PRO A 275 1.64 11.49 14.68
C PRO A 275 3.07 12.04 14.71
N GLN A 276 3.50 12.68 15.82
CA GLN A 276 4.89 13.10 16.04
C GLN A 276 5.90 11.91 16.02
N LEU A 277 5.43 10.67 16.21
CA LEU A 277 6.26 9.48 16.02
C LEU A 277 6.71 9.25 14.57
N LEU A 278 6.14 9.99 13.63
CA LEU A 278 6.52 9.95 12.22
C LEU A 278 7.72 10.83 11.90
N ASP A 279 8.09 11.76 12.78
CA ASP A 279 9.33 12.54 12.70
C ASP A 279 10.56 11.67 12.97
N GLU A 280 10.35 10.49 13.56
CA GLU A 280 11.37 9.51 13.84
C GLU A 280 11.50 8.49 12.71
N PRO A 281 12.72 7.91 12.51
CA PRO A 281 12.95 6.91 11.47
C PRO A 281 11.91 5.78 11.46
N LEU A 282 11.56 5.28 10.26
CA LEU A 282 10.57 4.20 10.10
C LEU A 282 10.91 2.95 10.91
N GLN A 283 12.22 2.64 11.07
CA GLN A 283 12.69 1.48 11.84
C GLN A 283 12.71 1.69 13.35
N LYS A 284 12.45 2.92 13.84
CA LYS A 284 12.43 3.17 15.29
C LYS A 284 11.20 2.47 15.89
N GLU A 285 11.47 1.60 16.86
CA GLU A 285 10.43 0.86 17.58
C GLU A 285 9.45 1.82 18.29
N VAL A 286 8.21 1.39 18.38
CA VAL A 286 7.10 2.12 19.01
C VAL A 286 6.44 1.18 20.01
N ASP A 287 6.18 1.66 21.22
CA ASP A 287 5.37 0.95 22.21
C ASP A 287 3.87 1.14 21.89
N TYR A 288 3.08 0.02 21.79
CA TYR A 288 1.64 0.05 21.40
C TYR A 288 0.83 -1.12 21.98
#